data_0cf8dd57977484559074327e02e7b4e5
#
_entry.id   0cf8dd57977484559074327e02e7b4e5
#
_cell.length_a   1.000
_cell.length_b   1.000
_cell.length_c   1.000
_cell.angle_alpha   90.00
_cell.angle_beta   90.00
_cell.angle_gamma   90.00
#
_symmetry.space_group_name_H-M   'P 1'
#
loop_
_entity.id
_entity.type
_entity.pdbx_description
1 polymer ?
#
loop_
_entity_poly.entity_id
_entity_poly.type
_entity_poly.pdbx_seq_one_letter_code
_entity_poly.pdbx_strand_id
1 'polypeptide(L)'
;MLPSDIKLHQKSKRLELSFADSRIYSFSYEFLRVHSPSAEVRGHSPSQAVLQLDKVSVGVKEVELVGAYALKITFDDGHNTGLYTWDYFRELHDNKEQYWNNYLQKLIEMGHDRELWLRNASSV
;
A
#
# COMPACT_ATOMS: atom_id res chain seq x y z
N MET A 1 14.52 -3.54 12.62
CA MET A 1 14.72 -5.01 12.45
C MET A 1 14.34 -5.38 11.02
N LEU A 2 15.22 -6.08 10.33
CA LEU A 2 14.96 -6.54 8.96
C LEU A 2 14.02 -7.76 8.98
N PRO A 3 13.11 -7.88 8.02
CA PRO A 3 12.39 -9.14 7.87
C PRO A 3 13.34 -10.25 7.43
N SER A 4 13.04 -11.48 7.84
CA SER A 4 13.79 -12.66 7.43
C SER A 4 13.37 -13.16 6.06
N ASP A 5 12.16 -12.78 5.60
CA ASP A 5 11.64 -13.16 4.30
C ASP A 5 10.62 -12.14 3.81
N ILE A 6 10.59 -11.92 2.49
CA ILE A 6 9.66 -11.02 1.82
C ILE A 6 9.02 -11.81 0.68
N LYS A 7 7.69 -11.95 0.70
CA LYS A 7 6.96 -12.69 -0.32
C LYS A 7 5.94 -11.81 -1.02
N LEU A 8 5.92 -11.91 -2.33
CA LEU A 8 4.88 -11.28 -3.15
C LEU A 8 3.89 -12.35 -3.59
N HIS A 9 2.68 -12.29 -3.06
CA HIS A 9 1.60 -13.19 -3.46
C HIS A 9 0.84 -12.54 -4.61
N GLN A 10 1.29 -12.78 -5.84
CA GLN A 10 0.81 -12.03 -7.01
C GLN A 10 -0.66 -12.28 -7.35
N LYS A 11 -1.17 -13.48 -7.09
CA LYS A 11 -2.58 -13.77 -7.37
C LYS A 11 -3.51 -13.07 -6.39
N SER A 12 -3.19 -13.13 -5.10
CA SER A 12 -3.98 -12.48 -4.06
C SER A 12 -3.62 -11.00 -3.88
N LYS A 13 -2.58 -10.54 -4.54
CA LYS A 13 -2.08 -9.16 -4.49
C LYS A 13 -1.79 -8.73 -3.06
N ARG A 14 -0.94 -9.48 -2.39
CA ARG A 14 -0.51 -9.22 -1.02
C ARG A 14 0.99 -9.32 -0.88
N LEU A 15 1.55 -8.41 -0.09
CA LEU A 15 2.95 -8.45 0.35
C LEU A 15 2.98 -9.04 1.75
N GLU A 16 3.86 -10.01 1.98
CA GLU A 16 4.02 -10.62 3.29
C GLU A 16 5.46 -10.45 3.76
N LEU A 17 5.61 -9.94 4.97
CA LEU A 17 6.92 -9.79 5.63
C LEU A 17 6.95 -10.74 6.81
N SER A 18 7.93 -11.64 6.86
CA SER A 18 8.13 -12.54 7.98
C SER A 18 9.37 -12.12 8.77
N PHE A 19 9.30 -12.22 10.08
CA PHE A 19 10.38 -11.83 11.00
C PHE A 19 10.88 -13.03 11.80
N ALA A 20 12.12 -12.94 12.28
CA ALA A 20 12.75 -14.06 13.01
C ALA A 20 12.01 -14.46 14.28
N ASP A 21 11.25 -13.53 14.89
CA ASP A 21 10.45 -13.79 16.09
C ASP A 21 9.05 -14.32 15.79
N SER A 22 8.84 -14.84 14.58
CA SER A 22 7.58 -15.43 14.11
C SER A 22 6.47 -14.40 13.81
N ARG A 23 6.74 -13.09 13.89
CA ARG A 23 5.76 -12.09 13.46
C ARG A 23 5.64 -12.12 11.94
N ILE A 24 4.41 -11.93 11.46
CA ILE A 24 4.12 -11.86 10.03
C ILE A 24 3.23 -10.63 9.80
N TYR A 25 3.67 -9.75 8.90
CA TYR A 25 2.87 -8.62 8.43
C TYR A 25 2.37 -8.92 7.04
N SER A 26 1.09 -8.72 6.80
CA SER A 26 0.49 -8.94 5.49
C SER A 26 -0.33 -7.72 5.08
N PHE A 27 -0.08 -7.22 3.87
CA PHE A 27 -0.76 -6.03 3.35
C PHE A 27 -1.22 -6.29 1.92
N SER A 28 -2.41 -5.78 1.57
CA SER A 28 -2.79 -5.77 0.16
C SER A 28 -1.94 -4.74 -0.59
N TYR A 29 -1.75 -4.96 -1.88
CA TYR A 29 -1.03 -4.00 -2.72
C TYR A 29 -1.76 -2.66 -2.76
N GLU A 30 -3.09 -2.69 -2.81
CA GLU A 30 -3.88 -1.46 -2.79
C GLU A 30 -3.64 -0.67 -1.51
N PHE A 31 -3.65 -1.34 -0.34
CA PHE A 31 -3.41 -0.68 0.94
C PHE A 31 -2.04 0.01 0.94
N LEU A 32 -1.01 -0.69 0.49
CA LEU A 32 0.35 -0.12 0.42
C LEU A 32 0.42 1.04 -0.55
N ARG A 33 -0.25 0.93 -1.70
CA ARG A 33 -0.23 1.97 -2.73
C ARG A 33 -0.89 3.26 -2.25
N VAL A 34 -2.07 3.15 -1.63
CA VAL A 34 -2.81 4.33 -1.17
C VAL A 34 -2.18 4.97 0.07
N HIS A 35 -1.35 4.24 0.78
CA HIS A 35 -0.60 4.73 1.94
C HIS A 35 0.89 4.90 1.66
N SER A 36 1.26 5.09 0.39
CA SER A 36 2.67 5.29 0.04
C SER A 36 3.26 6.47 0.82
N PRO A 37 4.47 6.30 1.37
CA PRO A 37 5.15 7.39 2.09
C PRO A 37 5.77 8.43 1.18
N SER A 38 5.56 8.33 -0.14
CA SER A 38 6.05 9.29 -1.11
C SER A 38 5.45 10.68 -0.89
N ALA A 39 6.23 11.72 -1.15
CA ALA A 39 5.75 13.10 -1.11
C ALA A 39 4.63 13.34 -2.12
N GLU A 40 4.60 12.58 -3.23
CA GLU A 40 3.51 12.66 -4.22
C GLU A 40 2.15 12.31 -3.62
N VAL A 41 2.13 11.44 -2.61
CA VAL A 41 0.91 11.01 -1.93
C VAL A 41 0.66 11.83 -0.68
N ARG A 42 1.68 12.00 0.17
CA ARG A 42 1.55 12.69 1.45
C ARG A 42 1.46 14.20 1.34
N GLY A 43 2.08 14.79 0.31
CA GLY A 43 2.26 16.23 0.24
C GLY A 43 3.24 16.71 1.31
N HIS A 44 3.26 18.02 1.53
CA HIS A 44 4.13 18.64 2.55
C HIS A 44 3.45 18.76 3.91
N SER A 45 2.14 18.52 3.97
CA SER A 45 1.34 18.57 5.20
C SER A 45 0.12 17.68 5.01
N PRO A 46 -0.56 17.26 6.10
CA PRO A 46 -1.77 16.45 5.98
C PRO A 46 -2.85 17.05 5.10
N SER A 47 -2.96 18.38 5.06
CA SER A 47 -3.93 19.06 4.19
C SER A 47 -3.58 18.99 2.71
N GLN A 48 -2.33 18.67 2.37
CA GLN A 48 -1.85 18.55 0.99
C GLN A 48 -1.77 17.09 0.53
N ALA A 49 -2.12 16.15 1.40
CA ALA A 49 -2.14 14.73 1.02
C ALA A 49 -3.14 14.50 -0.11
N VAL A 50 -2.73 13.70 -1.09
CA VAL A 50 -3.53 13.42 -2.27
C VAL A 50 -4.21 12.07 -2.11
N LEU A 51 -5.56 12.08 -2.08
CA LEU A 51 -6.34 10.85 -2.00
C LEU A 51 -6.14 10.05 -3.29
N GLN A 52 -5.67 8.81 -3.14
CA GLN A 52 -5.39 7.95 -4.27
C GLN A 52 -6.66 7.23 -4.73
N LEU A 53 -6.98 7.34 -6.02
CA LEU A 53 -8.21 6.77 -6.58
C LEU A 53 -7.88 5.63 -7.54
N ASP A 54 -8.83 4.69 -7.69
CA ASP A 54 -8.77 3.63 -8.70
C ASP A 54 -7.56 2.72 -8.57
N LYS A 55 -7.19 2.37 -7.33
CA LYS A 55 -6.04 1.49 -7.04
C LYS A 55 -6.43 0.08 -6.65
N VAL A 56 -7.72 -0.28 -6.76
CA VAL A 56 -8.22 -1.58 -6.30
C VAL A 56 -7.54 -2.76 -7.00
N SER A 57 -7.11 -2.61 -8.25
CA SER A 57 -6.47 -3.68 -9.01
C SER A 57 -4.97 -3.46 -9.22
N VAL A 58 -4.36 -2.50 -8.49
CA VAL A 58 -2.94 -2.23 -8.65
C VAL A 58 -2.10 -3.47 -8.33
N GLY A 59 -1.09 -3.70 -9.16
CA GLY A 59 -0.13 -4.78 -8.95
C GLY A 59 1.23 -4.25 -8.55
N VAL A 60 2.13 -5.16 -8.17
CA VAL A 60 3.52 -4.87 -7.86
C VAL A 60 4.41 -5.56 -8.88
N LYS A 61 5.26 -4.79 -9.55
CA LYS A 61 6.21 -5.35 -10.51
C LYS A 61 7.43 -5.93 -9.81
N GLU A 62 7.97 -5.19 -8.85
CA GLU A 62 9.14 -5.63 -8.10
C GLU A 62 9.29 -4.89 -6.79
N VAL A 63 10.09 -5.46 -5.90
CA VAL A 63 10.52 -4.81 -4.67
C VAL A 63 12.03 -4.86 -4.60
N GLU A 64 12.63 -3.85 -3.96
CA GLU A 64 14.08 -3.72 -3.85
C GLU A 64 14.44 -3.20 -2.48
N LEU A 65 15.41 -3.85 -1.84
CA LEU A 65 15.95 -3.36 -0.57
C LEU A 65 16.77 -2.09 -0.81
N VAL A 66 16.54 -1.08 0.02
CA VAL A 66 17.32 0.16 0.00
C VAL A 66 18.12 0.20 1.29
N GLY A 67 19.41 -0.11 1.18
CA GLY A 67 20.25 -0.33 2.35
C GLY A 67 19.63 -1.40 3.23
N ALA A 68 19.75 -1.22 4.55
CA ALA A 68 19.14 -2.12 5.53
C ALA A 68 17.91 -1.50 6.18
N TYR A 69 17.40 -0.37 5.66
CA TYR A 69 16.40 0.42 6.37
C TYR A 69 15.04 0.54 5.67
N ALA A 70 14.94 0.20 4.39
CA ALA A 70 13.69 0.41 3.67
C ALA A 70 13.53 -0.56 2.50
N LEU A 71 12.28 -0.64 2.03
CA LEU A 71 11.91 -1.37 0.83
C LEU A 71 11.34 -0.38 -0.19
N LYS A 72 11.83 -0.42 -1.41
CA LYS A 72 11.26 0.31 -2.53
C LYS A 72 10.31 -0.63 -3.26
N ILE A 73 9.07 -0.20 -3.44
CA ILE A 73 8.05 -0.98 -4.14
C ILE A 73 7.76 -0.29 -5.47
N THR A 74 7.89 -1.02 -6.57
CA THR A 74 7.50 -0.53 -7.90
C THR A 74 6.15 -1.12 -8.25
N PHE A 75 5.13 -0.27 -8.25
CA PHE A 75 3.77 -0.65 -8.60
C PHE A 75 3.58 -0.63 -10.11
N ASP A 76 2.59 -1.38 -10.60
CA ASP A 76 2.36 -1.48 -12.04
C ASP A 76 1.73 -0.23 -12.67
N ASP A 77 1.29 0.73 -11.86
CA ASP A 77 0.86 2.04 -12.32
C ASP A 77 2.03 3.05 -12.46
N GLY A 78 3.26 2.56 -12.26
CA GLY A 78 4.47 3.38 -12.39
C GLY A 78 4.94 4.06 -11.12
N HIS A 79 4.14 4.04 -10.04
CA HIS A 79 4.53 4.66 -8.78
C HIS A 79 5.64 3.86 -8.10
N ASN A 80 6.77 4.51 -7.81
CA ASN A 80 7.91 3.84 -7.18
C ASN A 80 8.73 4.77 -6.28
N THR A 81 8.20 5.93 -5.91
CA THR A 81 8.97 6.94 -5.17
C THR A 81 8.83 6.83 -3.66
N GLY A 82 7.95 5.97 -3.16
CA GLY A 82 7.81 5.76 -1.72
C GLY A 82 8.83 4.75 -1.22
N LEU A 83 9.55 5.12 -0.15
CA LEU A 83 10.45 4.21 0.55
C LEU A 83 9.79 3.78 1.85
N TYR A 84 9.46 2.49 1.94
CA TYR A 84 8.77 1.93 3.09
C TYR A 84 9.81 1.46 4.10
N THR A 85 10.02 2.22 5.17
CA THR A 85 10.91 1.80 6.24
C THR A 85 10.26 0.68 7.06
N TRP A 86 11.07 -0.10 7.79
CA TRP A 86 10.53 -1.16 8.64
C TRP A 86 9.63 -0.58 9.74
N ASP A 87 9.98 0.59 10.27
CA ASP A 87 9.14 1.29 11.25
C ASP A 87 7.81 1.69 10.63
N TYR A 88 7.80 2.12 9.37
CA TYR A 88 6.56 2.47 8.69
C TYR A 88 5.68 1.25 8.44
N PHE A 89 6.28 0.11 8.06
CA PHE A 89 5.51 -1.14 7.95
C PHE A 89 4.87 -1.51 9.28
N ARG A 90 5.58 -1.32 10.38
CA ARG A 90 5.04 -1.59 11.71
C ARG A 90 3.87 -0.66 12.03
N GLU A 91 4.02 0.63 11.72
CA GLU A 91 2.93 1.60 11.87
C GLU A 91 1.70 1.17 11.07
N LEU A 92 1.89 0.78 9.82
CA LEU A 92 0.81 0.32 8.96
C LEU A 92 0.15 -0.94 9.51
N HIS A 93 0.96 -1.87 10.02
CA HIS A 93 0.44 -3.10 10.61
C HIS A 93 -0.39 -2.81 11.87
N ASP A 94 0.14 -1.98 12.76
CA ASP A 94 -0.52 -1.68 14.04
C ASP A 94 -1.82 -0.90 13.85
N ASN A 95 -1.95 -0.13 12.77
CA ASN A 95 -3.10 0.73 12.51
C ASN A 95 -3.87 0.33 11.25
N LYS A 96 -3.66 -0.89 10.75
CA LYS A 96 -4.16 -1.30 9.43
C LYS A 96 -5.66 -1.09 9.27
N GLU A 97 -6.45 -1.56 10.24
CA GLU A 97 -7.90 -1.45 10.16
C GLU A 97 -8.36 0.00 10.19
N GLN A 98 -7.80 0.79 11.11
CA GLN A 98 -8.15 2.20 11.24
C GLN A 98 -7.79 2.98 9.97
N TYR A 99 -6.59 2.78 9.44
CA TYR A 99 -6.14 3.47 8.24
C TYR A 99 -7.00 3.10 7.04
N TRP A 100 -7.37 1.83 6.92
CA TRP A 100 -8.22 1.38 5.83
C TRP A 100 -9.61 1.99 5.92
N ASN A 101 -10.21 1.99 7.11
CA ASN A 101 -11.53 2.59 7.32
C ASN A 101 -11.52 4.10 7.06
N ASN A 102 -10.45 4.79 7.47
CA ASN A 102 -10.29 6.22 7.17
C ASN A 102 -10.21 6.46 5.67
N TYR A 103 -9.48 5.62 4.94
CA TYR A 103 -9.38 5.71 3.50
C TYR A 103 -10.74 5.53 2.83
N LEU A 104 -11.48 4.49 3.22
CA LEU A 104 -12.81 4.23 2.67
C LEU A 104 -13.77 5.39 2.96
N GLN A 105 -13.69 5.97 4.16
CA GLN A 105 -14.54 7.11 4.53
C GLN A 105 -14.24 8.33 3.65
N LYS A 106 -12.98 8.59 3.36
CA LYS A 106 -12.61 9.70 2.49
C LYS A 106 -13.13 9.51 1.07
N LEU A 107 -13.12 8.27 0.56
CA LEU A 107 -13.70 7.97 -0.74
C LEU A 107 -15.20 8.26 -0.75
N ILE A 108 -15.91 7.85 0.31
CA ILE A 108 -17.34 8.09 0.45
C ILE A 108 -17.63 9.61 0.46
N GLU A 109 -16.87 10.36 1.24
CA GLU A 109 -17.03 11.82 1.34
C GLU A 109 -16.81 12.52 -0.01
N MET A 110 -15.92 11.97 -0.82
CA MET A 110 -15.67 12.48 -2.18
C MET A 110 -16.72 12.03 -3.18
N GLY A 111 -17.56 11.06 -2.81
CA GLY A 111 -18.53 10.48 -3.73
C GLY A 111 -17.91 9.54 -4.75
N HIS A 112 -16.73 9.00 -4.46
CA HIS A 112 -16.03 8.09 -5.35
C HIS A 112 -16.35 6.63 -5.04
N ASP A 113 -16.72 5.87 -6.05
CA ASP A 113 -16.99 4.44 -5.91
C ASP A 113 -15.70 3.67 -6.19
N ARG A 114 -15.10 3.11 -5.13
CA ARG A 114 -13.86 2.37 -5.21
C ARG A 114 -13.93 1.18 -6.18
N GLU A 115 -15.09 0.54 -6.27
CA GLU A 115 -15.26 -0.69 -7.06
C GLU A 115 -15.89 -0.45 -8.43
N LEU A 116 -16.07 0.80 -8.83
CA LEU A 116 -16.71 1.14 -10.10
C LEU A 116 -16.03 0.47 -11.29
N TRP A 117 -14.69 0.45 -11.29
CA TRP A 117 -13.92 -0.19 -12.34
C TRP A 117 -14.23 -1.68 -12.44
N LEU A 118 -14.33 -2.37 -11.31
CA LEU A 118 -14.63 -3.81 -11.28
C LEU A 118 -16.04 -4.09 -11.82
N ARG A 119 -17.01 -3.26 -11.44
CA ARG A 119 -18.38 -3.42 -11.95
C ARG A 119 -18.46 -3.18 -13.43
N ASN A 120 -17.78 -2.14 -13.94
CA ASN A 120 -17.76 -1.86 -15.38
C ASN A 120 -17.07 -2.99 -16.14
N ALA A 121 -15.99 -3.56 -15.62
CA ALA A 121 -15.28 -4.66 -16.25
C ALA A 121 -16.15 -5.93 -16.32
N SER A 122 -16.97 -6.18 -15.30
CA SER A 122 -17.83 -7.38 -15.27
C SER A 122 -19.12 -7.24 -16.06
N SER A 123 -19.47 -6.05 -16.51
CA SER A 123 -20.70 -5.83 -17.29
C SER A 123 -20.47 -5.94 -18.81
N VAL A 124 -19.26 -6.25 -19.23
CA VAL A 124 -18.89 -6.37 -20.65
C VAL A 124 -19.18 -7.76 -21.19
#